data_2517110751318085dd92bf3f69703d74
#
_entry.id   2517110751318085dd92bf3f69703d74
#
_cell.length_a   1.000
_cell.length_b   1.000
_cell.length_c   1.000
_cell.angle_alpha   90.00
_cell.angle_beta   90.00
_cell.angle_gamma   90.00
#
_symmetry.space_group_name_H-M   'P 1'
#
loop_
_entity.id
_entity.type
_entity.pdbx_description
1 polymer ?
#
loop_
_entity_poly.entity_id
_entity_poly.type
_entity_poly.pdbx_seq_one_letter_code
_entity_poly.pdbx_strand_id
1 'polypeptide(L)'
;MKILKEVCVENLAEALEAEKRGADRIELCDNLSFGGTTQSYGTIKKALEKLKIPVFPIIRPRGGDFFYTEDEIEIMKEDVKMCKSLGAEGVVLGMFTKDKKIDFSLVKEFVSLAYPMEVTFHKAIDELENPVEAVEGLINAGVKRILSSGTKETALEGAEILNKMIEKADGRIIIVAAGRITAENFQEVSKKIPAFEYHGKKIV
;
A
#
# COMPACT_ATOMS: atom_id res chain seq x y z
N MET A 1 14.46 0.66 15.24
CA MET A 1 13.68 1.62 14.43
C MET A 1 12.35 1.90 15.10
N LYS A 2 11.76 3.09 14.87
CA LYS A 2 10.40 3.38 15.36
C LYS A 2 9.40 2.57 14.55
N ILE A 3 8.40 1.97 15.21
CA ILE A 3 7.27 1.32 14.54
C ILE A 3 6.38 2.40 13.93
N LEU A 4 5.94 2.18 12.68
CA LEU A 4 5.02 3.04 11.95
C LEU A 4 3.65 2.35 11.82
N LYS A 5 2.60 3.08 12.14
CA LYS A 5 1.20 2.66 11.97
C LYS A 5 0.55 3.43 10.83
N GLU A 6 0.21 2.74 9.76
CA GLU A 6 -0.55 3.26 8.63
C GLU A 6 -2.02 2.94 8.77
N VAL A 7 -2.87 3.96 8.56
CA VAL A 7 -4.32 3.79 8.61
C VAL A 7 -4.91 3.97 7.22
N CYS A 8 -5.71 2.99 6.74
CA CYS A 8 -6.49 3.15 5.52
C CYS A 8 -7.85 3.80 5.83
N VAL A 9 -8.21 4.80 5.04
CA VAL A 9 -9.41 5.64 5.22
C VAL A 9 -10.07 5.96 3.90
N GLU A 10 -11.38 6.29 3.95
CA GLU A 10 -12.19 6.57 2.75
C GLU A 10 -12.50 8.05 2.55
N ASN A 11 -12.18 8.91 3.51
CA ASN A 11 -12.52 10.32 3.41
C ASN A 11 -11.64 11.19 4.32
N LEU A 12 -11.73 12.51 4.11
CA LEU A 12 -10.95 13.49 4.86
C LEU A 12 -11.26 13.47 6.38
N ALA A 13 -12.51 13.26 6.77
CA ALA A 13 -12.87 13.26 8.19
C ALA A 13 -12.22 12.07 8.92
N GLU A 14 -12.25 10.88 8.32
CA GLU A 14 -11.55 9.70 8.84
C GLU A 14 -10.04 9.92 8.90
N ALA A 15 -9.44 10.55 7.87
CA ALA A 15 -8.01 10.83 7.84
C ALA A 15 -7.58 11.77 8.98
N LEU A 16 -8.32 12.86 9.21
CA LEU A 16 -8.05 13.78 10.31
C LEU A 16 -8.23 13.12 11.69
N GLU A 17 -9.22 12.25 11.82
CA GLU A 17 -9.42 11.49 13.06
C GLU A 17 -8.31 10.48 13.30
N ALA A 18 -7.86 9.76 12.26
CA ALA A 18 -6.75 8.82 12.36
C ALA A 18 -5.45 9.53 12.79
N GLU A 19 -5.15 10.71 12.23
CA GLU A 19 -4.00 11.52 12.66
C GLU A 19 -4.09 11.89 14.15
N LYS A 20 -5.24 12.36 14.63
CA LYS A 20 -5.46 12.69 16.05
C LYS A 20 -5.26 11.48 16.97
N ARG A 21 -5.60 10.28 16.49
CA ARG A 21 -5.45 9.03 17.23
C ARG A 21 -4.02 8.45 17.16
N GLY A 22 -3.11 9.10 16.44
CA GLY A 22 -1.70 8.76 16.40
C GLY A 22 -1.29 7.87 15.22
N ALA A 23 -1.99 7.96 14.09
CA ALA A 23 -1.49 7.41 12.85
C ALA A 23 -0.17 8.10 12.45
N ASP A 24 0.77 7.34 11.93
CA ASP A 24 2.04 7.87 11.41
C ASP A 24 1.97 8.11 9.89
N ARG A 25 1.04 7.46 9.18
CA ARG A 25 0.78 7.62 7.73
C ARG A 25 -0.68 7.26 7.42
N ILE A 26 -1.22 7.88 6.38
CA ILE A 26 -2.54 7.58 5.83
C ILE A 26 -2.40 6.91 4.46
N GLU A 27 -3.04 5.76 4.26
CA GLU A 27 -3.42 5.30 2.93
C GLU A 27 -4.82 5.83 2.63
N LEU A 28 -4.91 6.69 1.60
CA LEU A 28 -6.18 7.33 1.22
C LEU A 28 -6.80 6.60 0.05
N CYS A 29 -7.97 6.00 0.30
CA CYS A 29 -8.72 5.19 -0.65
C CYS A 29 -10.12 5.78 -0.85
N ASP A 30 -10.78 5.37 -1.92
CA ASP A 30 -12.24 5.34 -2.05
C ASP A 30 -12.70 3.89 -2.10
N ASN A 31 -13.98 3.61 -1.87
CA ASN A 31 -14.60 2.30 -2.07
C ASN A 31 -13.83 1.12 -1.43
N LEU A 32 -13.46 1.21 -0.15
CA LEU A 32 -12.76 0.13 0.56
C LEU A 32 -13.54 -1.20 0.56
N SER A 33 -14.86 -1.16 0.44
CA SER A 33 -15.70 -2.36 0.29
C SER A 33 -15.41 -3.14 -1.00
N PHE A 34 -14.84 -2.48 -2.01
CA PHE A 34 -14.36 -3.06 -3.28
C PHE A 34 -12.84 -3.20 -3.33
N GLY A 35 -12.18 -3.11 -2.18
CA GLY A 35 -10.72 -3.24 -2.07
C GLY A 35 -9.94 -1.95 -2.30
N GLY A 36 -10.60 -0.80 -2.30
CA GLY A 36 -10.00 0.52 -2.49
C GLY A 36 -9.86 0.90 -3.97
N THR A 37 -10.20 2.13 -4.30
CA THR A 37 -9.99 2.78 -5.61
C THR A 37 -9.41 4.17 -5.41
N THR A 38 -8.95 4.82 -6.50
CA THR A 38 -8.41 6.18 -6.44
C THR A 38 -9.47 7.16 -5.95
N GLN A 39 -9.09 8.00 -5.00
CA GLN A 39 -9.94 9.08 -4.49
C GLN A 39 -10.06 10.24 -5.47
N SER A 40 -11.12 11.04 -5.32
CA SER A 40 -11.29 12.25 -6.11
C SER A 40 -10.13 13.23 -5.88
N TYR A 41 -9.79 14.01 -6.92
CA TYR A 41 -8.81 15.11 -6.84
C TYR A 41 -9.04 16.01 -5.62
N GLY A 42 -10.30 16.39 -5.37
CA GLY A 42 -10.64 17.30 -4.26
C GLY A 42 -10.32 16.72 -2.90
N THR A 43 -10.61 15.42 -2.70
CA THR A 43 -10.32 14.73 -1.44
C THR A 43 -8.81 14.60 -1.23
N ILE A 44 -8.05 14.18 -2.25
CA ILE A 44 -6.60 14.05 -2.19
C ILE A 44 -5.96 15.40 -1.86
N LYS A 45 -6.31 16.44 -2.61
CA LYS A 45 -5.81 17.79 -2.37
C LYS A 45 -6.08 18.28 -0.95
N LYS A 46 -7.30 18.11 -0.45
CA LYS A 46 -7.65 18.56 0.90
C LYS A 46 -6.99 17.73 1.99
N ALA A 47 -6.77 16.45 1.78
CA ALA A 47 -6.01 15.62 2.71
C ALA A 47 -4.55 16.09 2.80
N LEU A 48 -3.89 16.29 1.65
CA LEU A 48 -2.51 16.79 1.60
C LEU A 48 -2.34 18.21 2.18
N GLU A 49 -3.35 19.09 2.05
CA GLU A 49 -3.31 20.44 2.63
C GLU A 49 -3.50 20.46 4.17
N LYS A 50 -4.23 19.50 4.73
CA LYS A 50 -4.68 19.55 6.12
C LYS A 50 -3.94 18.63 7.07
N LEU A 51 -3.46 17.49 6.58
CA LEU A 51 -2.73 16.52 7.38
C LEU A 51 -1.26 16.93 7.52
N LYS A 52 -0.67 16.61 8.68
CA LYS A 52 0.75 16.84 8.97
C LYS A 52 1.58 15.57 8.81
N ILE A 53 0.92 14.44 8.65
CA ILE A 53 1.52 13.14 8.41
C ILE A 53 1.43 12.78 6.93
N PRO A 54 2.31 11.92 6.40
CA PRO A 54 2.29 11.50 5.01
C PRO A 54 0.94 10.91 4.58
N VAL A 55 0.49 11.28 3.38
CA VAL A 55 -0.72 10.73 2.75
C VAL A 55 -0.32 10.03 1.47
N PHE A 56 -0.63 8.75 1.38
CA PHE A 56 -0.37 7.89 0.23
C PHE A 56 -1.69 7.52 -0.46
N PRO A 57 -2.10 8.24 -1.52
CA PRO A 57 -3.28 7.86 -2.29
C PRO A 57 -3.09 6.52 -2.98
N ILE A 58 -4.13 5.67 -2.97
CA ILE A 58 -4.14 4.48 -3.82
C ILE A 58 -4.38 4.90 -5.27
N ILE A 59 -3.66 4.30 -6.19
CA ILE A 59 -3.81 4.47 -7.64
C ILE A 59 -4.40 3.17 -8.20
N ARG A 60 -5.71 3.13 -8.31
CA ARG A 60 -6.48 1.98 -8.76
C ARG A 60 -7.80 2.47 -9.39
N PRO A 61 -7.95 2.40 -10.71
CA PRO A 61 -9.06 3.03 -11.42
C PRO A 61 -10.41 2.35 -11.17
N ARG A 62 -10.40 1.06 -10.78
CA ARG A 62 -11.59 0.26 -10.51
C ARG A 62 -11.33 -0.86 -9.52
N GLY A 63 -12.38 -1.40 -8.93
CA GLY A 63 -12.35 -2.68 -8.22
C GLY A 63 -12.16 -3.89 -9.15
N GLY A 64 -12.19 -5.09 -8.59
CA GLY A 64 -11.95 -6.34 -9.31
C GLY A 64 -10.47 -6.69 -9.39
N ASP A 65 -10.04 -7.28 -10.52
CA ASP A 65 -8.67 -7.75 -10.72
C ASP A 65 -7.64 -6.60 -10.88
N PHE A 66 -6.39 -6.96 -11.06
CA PHE A 66 -5.26 -6.05 -11.19
C PHE A 66 -4.61 -6.10 -12.60
N PHE A 67 -5.31 -6.68 -13.57
CA PHE A 67 -4.94 -6.61 -14.98
C PHE A 67 -5.71 -5.48 -15.65
N TYR A 68 -5.01 -4.44 -16.04
CA TYR A 68 -5.59 -3.20 -16.56
C TYR A 68 -5.48 -3.12 -18.09
N THR A 69 -6.47 -2.48 -18.70
CA THR A 69 -6.42 -2.11 -20.12
C THR A 69 -5.45 -0.95 -20.36
N GLU A 70 -5.09 -0.69 -21.61
CA GLU A 70 -4.24 0.46 -21.96
C GLU A 70 -4.85 1.79 -21.49
N ASP A 71 -6.15 1.99 -21.66
CA ASP A 71 -6.83 3.19 -21.18
C ASP A 71 -6.78 3.32 -19.65
N GLU A 72 -6.95 2.22 -18.91
CA GLU A 72 -6.85 2.21 -17.46
C GLU A 72 -5.42 2.52 -16.98
N ILE A 73 -4.41 2.02 -17.69
CA ILE A 73 -3.00 2.33 -17.41
C ILE A 73 -2.73 3.83 -17.63
N GLU A 74 -3.27 4.43 -18.70
CA GLU A 74 -3.12 5.86 -18.94
C GLU A 74 -3.85 6.70 -17.85
N ILE A 75 -5.04 6.29 -17.43
CA ILE A 75 -5.73 6.91 -16.27
C ILE A 75 -4.86 6.85 -15.02
N MET A 76 -4.29 5.67 -14.71
CA MET A 76 -3.40 5.52 -13.54
C MET A 76 -2.16 6.42 -13.64
N LYS A 77 -1.58 6.59 -14.84
CA LYS A 77 -0.45 7.50 -15.04
C LYS A 77 -0.82 8.96 -14.77
N GLU A 78 -1.98 9.40 -15.22
CA GLU A 78 -2.48 10.76 -14.94
C GLU A 78 -2.75 10.95 -13.44
N ASP A 79 -3.30 9.95 -12.74
CA ASP A 79 -3.50 10.00 -11.29
C ASP A 79 -2.16 10.10 -10.53
N VAL A 80 -1.12 9.37 -10.96
CA VAL A 80 0.25 9.52 -10.39
C VAL A 80 0.81 10.91 -10.61
N LYS A 81 0.70 11.45 -11.83
CA LYS A 81 1.14 12.83 -12.14
C LYS A 81 0.40 13.86 -11.30
N MET A 82 -0.91 13.69 -11.15
CA MET A 82 -1.76 14.52 -10.31
C MET A 82 -1.31 14.48 -8.85
N CYS A 83 -1.14 13.30 -8.24
CA CYS A 83 -0.66 13.16 -6.87
C CYS A 83 0.71 13.82 -6.67
N LYS A 84 1.63 13.64 -7.63
CA LYS A 84 2.95 14.27 -7.63
C LYS A 84 2.86 15.80 -7.66
N SER A 85 1.99 16.35 -8.51
CA SER A 85 1.79 17.80 -8.62
C SER A 85 1.19 18.42 -7.36
N LEU A 86 0.44 17.65 -6.59
CA LEU A 86 -0.14 18.04 -5.30
C LEU A 86 0.84 17.88 -4.13
N GLY A 87 2.03 17.31 -4.36
CA GLY A 87 3.05 17.14 -3.33
C GLY A 87 2.84 15.92 -2.42
N ALA A 88 2.16 14.86 -2.90
CA ALA A 88 2.09 13.60 -2.17
C ALA A 88 3.51 13.04 -1.97
N GLU A 89 3.74 12.39 -0.81
CA GLU A 89 5.04 11.78 -0.50
C GLU A 89 5.16 10.35 -1.08
N GLY A 90 4.04 9.72 -1.40
CA GLY A 90 4.00 8.40 -2.00
C GLY A 90 2.63 8.05 -2.57
N VAL A 91 2.60 6.93 -3.28
CA VAL A 91 1.38 6.34 -3.85
C VAL A 91 1.37 4.83 -3.61
N VAL A 92 0.17 4.24 -3.62
CA VAL A 92 -0.04 2.81 -3.46
C VAL A 92 -0.63 2.25 -4.74
N LEU A 93 -0.04 1.21 -5.32
CA LEU A 93 -0.49 0.61 -6.57
C LEU A 93 -0.08 -0.87 -6.67
N GLY A 94 -0.57 -1.55 -7.68
CA GLY A 94 -0.16 -2.90 -8.03
C GLY A 94 -0.86 -3.34 -9.30
N MET A 95 -0.14 -4.06 -10.14
CA MET A 95 -0.62 -4.49 -11.44
C MET A 95 -0.08 -5.86 -11.82
N PHE A 96 -0.90 -6.59 -12.56
CA PHE A 96 -0.60 -7.91 -13.06
C PHE A 96 -0.59 -7.95 -14.59
N THR A 97 0.12 -8.92 -15.13
CA THR A 97 -0.04 -9.37 -16.50
C THR A 97 -1.35 -10.18 -16.64
N LYS A 98 -1.77 -10.46 -17.88
CA LYS A 98 -2.91 -11.34 -18.17
C LYS A 98 -2.79 -12.74 -17.52
N ASP A 99 -1.57 -13.21 -17.31
CA ASP A 99 -1.28 -14.51 -16.69
C ASP A 99 -1.22 -14.43 -15.15
N LYS A 100 -1.77 -13.37 -14.54
CA LYS A 100 -1.81 -13.14 -13.09
C LYS A 100 -0.42 -13.14 -12.42
N LYS A 101 0.60 -12.67 -13.12
CA LYS A 101 1.93 -12.40 -12.57
C LYS A 101 2.11 -10.90 -12.41
N ILE A 102 2.99 -10.48 -11.50
CA ILE A 102 3.33 -9.07 -11.39
C ILE A 102 3.97 -8.60 -12.70
N ASP A 103 3.46 -7.50 -13.26
CA ASP A 103 4.09 -6.83 -14.38
C ASP A 103 5.23 -5.92 -13.88
N PHE A 104 6.40 -6.52 -13.65
CA PHE A 104 7.55 -5.79 -13.13
C PHE A 104 8.02 -4.66 -14.05
N SER A 105 7.81 -4.78 -15.37
CA SER A 105 8.15 -3.74 -16.33
C SER A 105 7.28 -2.52 -16.13
N LEU A 106 5.97 -2.73 -16.06
CA LEU A 106 5.00 -1.67 -15.81
C LEU A 106 5.17 -1.07 -14.40
N VAL A 107 5.40 -1.89 -13.37
CA VAL A 107 5.72 -1.40 -12.01
C VAL A 107 6.94 -0.48 -12.03
N LYS A 108 8.01 -0.85 -12.72
CA LYS A 108 9.22 -0.02 -12.84
C LYS A 108 8.94 1.30 -13.56
N GLU A 109 8.09 1.29 -14.60
CA GLU A 109 7.65 2.50 -15.29
C GLU A 109 6.92 3.44 -14.32
N PHE A 110 5.98 2.91 -13.52
CA PHE A 110 5.25 3.69 -12.52
C PHE A 110 6.14 4.22 -11.40
N VAL A 111 7.12 3.45 -10.93
CA VAL A 111 8.12 3.91 -9.97
C VAL A 111 8.91 5.09 -10.54
N SER A 112 9.34 5.00 -11.79
CA SER A 112 10.06 6.10 -12.47
C SER A 112 9.19 7.34 -12.64
N LEU A 113 7.92 7.17 -13.00
CA LEU A 113 6.95 8.26 -13.15
C LEU A 113 6.67 8.95 -11.80
N ALA A 114 6.52 8.16 -10.74
CA ALA A 114 6.24 8.65 -9.40
C ALA A 114 7.41 9.44 -8.80
N TYR A 115 8.67 9.12 -9.14
CA TYR A 115 9.84 9.75 -8.52
C TYR A 115 9.72 11.29 -8.43
N PRO A 116 9.96 11.93 -7.25
CA PRO A 116 10.55 11.39 -6.02
C PRO A 116 9.57 10.76 -5.02
N MET A 117 8.26 10.65 -5.34
CA MET A 117 7.31 9.95 -4.47
C MET A 117 7.70 8.50 -4.29
N GLU A 118 7.46 7.97 -3.09
CA GLU A 118 7.67 6.55 -2.80
C GLU A 118 6.50 5.71 -3.35
N VAL A 119 6.78 4.48 -3.79
CA VAL A 119 5.76 3.55 -4.27
C VAL A 119 5.63 2.37 -3.31
N THR A 120 4.40 2.10 -2.89
CA THR A 120 4.00 0.89 -2.17
C THR A 120 3.29 -0.06 -3.13
N PHE A 121 3.74 -1.31 -3.25
CA PHE A 121 3.00 -2.35 -3.95
C PHE A 121 1.97 -2.95 -2.99
N HIS A 122 0.69 -2.83 -3.33
CA HIS A 122 -0.41 -3.19 -2.44
C HIS A 122 -0.68 -4.71 -2.36
N LYS A 123 -1.75 -5.07 -1.66
CA LYS A 123 -2.17 -6.46 -1.40
C LYS A 123 -2.47 -7.32 -2.64
N ALA A 124 -2.35 -6.82 -3.87
CA ALA A 124 -2.34 -7.69 -5.05
C ALA A 124 -1.31 -8.82 -4.93
N ILE A 125 -0.20 -8.59 -4.23
CA ILE A 125 0.81 -9.61 -3.97
C ILE A 125 0.24 -10.84 -3.25
N ASP A 126 -0.82 -10.67 -2.45
CA ASP A 126 -1.47 -11.76 -1.71
C ASP A 126 -2.29 -12.70 -2.62
N GLU A 127 -2.54 -12.34 -3.89
CA GLU A 127 -3.17 -13.20 -4.89
C GLU A 127 -2.17 -14.15 -5.57
N LEU A 128 -0.87 -13.96 -5.35
CA LEU A 128 0.15 -14.84 -5.89
C LEU A 128 0.22 -16.15 -5.10
N GLU A 129 0.51 -17.23 -5.80
CA GLU A 129 0.79 -18.54 -5.18
C GLU A 129 2.03 -18.47 -4.28
N ASN A 130 3.07 -17.75 -4.70
CA ASN A 130 4.31 -17.57 -3.94
C ASN A 130 4.74 -16.09 -3.88
N PRO A 131 4.20 -15.30 -2.94
CA PRO A 131 4.54 -13.88 -2.81
C PRO A 131 6.00 -13.63 -2.38
N VAL A 132 6.64 -14.60 -1.72
CA VAL A 132 8.04 -14.47 -1.27
C VAL A 132 9.00 -14.35 -2.46
N GLU A 133 8.77 -15.09 -3.54
CA GLU A 133 9.60 -15.00 -4.76
C GLU A 133 9.48 -13.64 -5.46
N ALA A 134 8.33 -12.99 -5.33
CA ALA A 134 8.09 -11.69 -5.95
C ALA A 134 8.88 -10.52 -5.28
N VAL A 135 9.32 -10.70 -4.04
CA VAL A 135 10.04 -9.65 -3.28
C VAL A 135 11.25 -9.13 -4.06
N GLU A 136 12.08 -10.01 -4.61
CA GLU A 136 13.28 -9.62 -5.35
C GLU A 136 12.96 -8.81 -6.62
N GLY A 137 11.91 -9.22 -7.35
CA GLY A 137 11.45 -8.50 -8.53
C GLY A 137 10.97 -7.08 -8.19
N LEU A 138 10.27 -6.90 -7.07
CA LEU A 138 9.79 -5.59 -6.61
C LEU A 138 10.94 -4.70 -6.12
N ILE A 139 11.97 -5.27 -5.48
CA ILE A 139 13.22 -4.55 -5.16
C ILE A 139 13.86 -4.01 -6.44
N ASN A 140 14.03 -4.87 -7.45
CA ASN A 140 14.66 -4.51 -8.74
C ASN A 140 13.80 -3.51 -9.55
N ALA A 141 12.49 -3.49 -9.34
CA ALA A 141 11.60 -2.48 -9.91
C ALA A 141 11.68 -1.12 -9.18
N GLY A 142 12.35 -1.05 -8.03
CA GLY A 142 12.51 0.18 -7.25
C GLY A 142 11.35 0.50 -6.31
N VAL A 143 10.49 -0.46 -6.02
CA VAL A 143 9.40 -0.31 -5.04
C VAL A 143 9.98 -0.12 -3.64
N LYS A 144 9.40 0.78 -2.86
CA LYS A 144 9.87 1.08 -1.51
C LYS A 144 9.24 0.19 -0.45
N ARG A 145 7.98 -0.22 -0.64
CA ARG A 145 7.20 -1.02 0.32
C ARG A 145 6.37 -2.08 -0.38
N ILE A 146 6.13 -3.17 0.32
CA ILE A 146 5.17 -4.20 -0.06
C ILE A 146 4.16 -4.32 1.07
N LEU A 147 2.88 -4.08 0.79
CA LEU A 147 1.77 -4.26 1.70
C LEU A 147 1.19 -5.66 1.51
N SER A 148 1.24 -6.48 2.54
CA SER A 148 0.78 -7.87 2.47
C SER A 148 0.14 -8.34 3.78
N SER A 149 -0.80 -9.28 3.69
CA SER A 149 -1.34 -10.05 4.81
C SER A 149 -0.82 -11.50 4.85
N GLY A 150 0.21 -11.80 4.04
CA GLY A 150 0.78 -13.14 3.93
C GLY A 150 -0.20 -14.13 3.28
N THR A 151 -0.95 -13.69 2.27
CA THR A 151 -1.97 -14.47 1.53
C THR A 151 -3.16 -14.95 2.36
N LYS A 152 -3.31 -14.45 3.58
CA LYS A 152 -4.39 -14.85 4.50
C LYS A 152 -5.29 -13.65 4.84
N GLU A 153 -6.42 -13.95 5.47
CA GLU A 153 -7.38 -12.95 5.88
C GLU A 153 -6.84 -12.07 7.02
N THR A 154 -6.11 -12.69 7.94
CA THR A 154 -5.48 -12.01 9.08
C THR A 154 -3.96 -12.09 9.03
N ALA A 155 -3.29 -11.07 9.57
CA ALA A 155 -1.84 -11.05 9.71
C ALA A 155 -1.31 -12.25 10.52
N LEU A 156 -2.03 -12.64 11.57
CA LEU A 156 -1.63 -13.77 12.44
C LEU A 156 -1.65 -15.10 11.70
N GLU A 157 -2.62 -15.33 10.84
CA GLU A 157 -2.66 -16.52 9.97
C GLU A 157 -1.58 -16.49 8.89
N GLY A 158 -1.29 -15.30 8.35
CA GLY A 158 -0.25 -15.08 7.33
C GLY A 158 1.16 -14.88 7.89
N ALA A 159 1.35 -14.99 9.20
CA ALA A 159 2.61 -14.64 9.85
C ALA A 159 3.83 -15.39 9.31
N GLU A 160 3.69 -16.67 8.95
CA GLU A 160 4.79 -17.45 8.37
C GLU A 160 5.27 -16.84 7.03
N ILE A 161 4.34 -16.50 6.15
CA ILE A 161 4.66 -15.90 4.85
C ILE A 161 5.23 -14.49 5.04
N LEU A 162 4.62 -13.67 5.90
CA LEU A 162 5.12 -12.32 6.21
C LEU A 162 6.56 -12.35 6.75
N ASN A 163 6.87 -13.29 7.64
CA ASN A 163 8.22 -13.45 8.17
C ASN A 163 9.22 -13.87 7.08
N LYS A 164 8.85 -14.80 6.19
CA LYS A 164 9.68 -15.16 5.03
C LYS A 164 9.89 -13.99 4.07
N MET A 165 8.86 -13.15 3.86
CA MET A 165 9.00 -11.94 3.06
C MET A 165 9.95 -10.92 3.72
N ILE A 166 9.85 -10.72 5.04
CA ILE A 166 10.75 -9.85 5.82
C ILE A 166 12.19 -10.35 5.72
N GLU A 167 12.41 -11.65 5.90
CA GLU A 167 13.73 -12.27 5.75
C GLU A 167 14.28 -12.07 4.32
N LYS A 168 13.46 -12.35 3.30
CA LYS A 168 13.83 -12.17 1.89
C LYS A 168 14.13 -10.71 1.53
N ALA A 169 13.40 -9.79 2.14
CA ALA A 169 13.59 -8.35 1.96
C ALA A 169 14.98 -7.89 2.46
N ASP A 170 15.48 -8.47 3.54
CA ASP A 170 16.80 -8.17 4.13
C ASP A 170 17.09 -6.66 4.26
N GLY A 171 16.08 -5.89 4.68
CA GLY A 171 16.16 -4.43 4.83
C GLY A 171 16.21 -3.63 3.51
N ARG A 172 16.22 -4.27 2.34
CA ARG A 172 16.28 -3.62 1.02
C ARG A 172 14.94 -3.04 0.57
N ILE A 173 13.84 -3.61 1.06
CA ILE A 173 12.47 -3.16 0.86
C ILE A 173 11.70 -3.34 2.17
N ILE A 174 10.71 -2.50 2.43
CA ILE A 174 9.92 -2.56 3.66
C ILE A 174 8.72 -3.48 3.44
N ILE A 175 8.51 -4.45 4.32
CA ILE A 175 7.27 -5.24 4.37
C ILE A 175 6.33 -4.55 5.36
N VAL A 176 5.20 -4.08 4.86
CA VAL A 176 4.11 -3.50 5.66
C VAL A 176 3.15 -4.63 5.99
N ALA A 177 3.11 -5.03 7.26
CA ALA A 177 2.23 -6.10 7.71
C ALA A 177 0.78 -5.60 7.77
N ALA A 178 -0.12 -6.30 7.10
CA ALA A 178 -1.55 -6.01 7.04
C ALA A 178 -2.39 -7.26 7.32
N GLY A 179 -3.72 -7.11 7.35
CA GLY A 179 -4.65 -8.22 7.58
C GLY A 179 -5.33 -8.10 8.95
N ARG A 180 -6.39 -7.28 9.03
CA ARG A 180 -7.23 -7.08 10.22
C ARG A 180 -6.44 -6.70 11.48
N ILE A 181 -5.37 -5.91 11.33
CA ILE A 181 -4.62 -5.40 12.47
C ILE A 181 -5.41 -4.24 13.09
N THR A 182 -5.59 -4.31 14.41
CA THR A 182 -6.31 -3.30 15.22
C THR A 182 -5.46 -2.91 16.42
N ALA A 183 -5.82 -1.83 17.10
CA ALA A 183 -5.17 -1.45 18.36
C ALA A 183 -5.20 -2.57 19.43
N GLU A 184 -6.27 -3.36 19.43
CA GLU A 184 -6.46 -4.45 20.40
C GLU A 184 -5.50 -5.64 20.15
N ASN A 185 -5.31 -6.06 18.87
CA ASN A 185 -4.45 -7.20 18.56
C ASN A 185 -3.02 -6.82 18.20
N PHE A 186 -2.70 -5.53 18.10
CA PHE A 186 -1.41 -5.02 17.65
C PHE A 186 -0.23 -5.59 18.44
N GLN A 187 -0.38 -5.71 19.77
CA GLN A 187 0.70 -6.21 20.62
C GLN A 187 1.03 -7.68 20.32
N GLU A 188 0.02 -8.51 20.04
CA GLU A 188 0.22 -9.90 19.64
C GLU A 188 0.85 -9.99 18.25
N VAL A 189 0.29 -9.25 17.28
CA VAL A 189 0.80 -9.21 15.90
C VAL A 189 2.26 -8.80 15.87
N SER A 190 2.63 -7.70 16.54
CA SER A 190 3.99 -7.16 16.50
C SER A 190 5.03 -8.07 17.16
N LYS A 191 4.62 -8.90 18.12
CA LYS A 191 5.50 -9.95 18.69
C LYS A 191 5.75 -11.10 17.73
N LYS A 192 4.73 -11.46 16.92
CA LYS A 192 4.80 -12.61 16.00
C LYS A 192 5.40 -12.25 14.64
N ILE A 193 5.20 -11.02 14.20
CA ILE A 193 5.64 -10.50 12.91
C ILE A 193 6.51 -9.26 13.18
N PRO A 194 7.85 -9.35 13.13
CA PRO A 194 8.76 -8.24 13.47
C PRO A 194 8.92 -7.25 12.31
N ALA A 195 7.80 -6.75 11.79
CA ALA A 195 7.79 -5.67 10.80
C ALA A 195 8.07 -4.32 11.47
N PHE A 196 8.49 -3.33 10.69
CA PHE A 196 8.63 -1.94 11.14
C PHE A 196 7.42 -1.09 10.79
N GLU A 197 6.61 -1.52 9.83
CA GLU A 197 5.41 -0.84 9.39
C GLU A 197 4.22 -1.79 9.43
N TYR A 198 3.10 -1.31 9.95
CA TYR A 198 1.85 -2.06 10.08
C TYR A 198 0.70 -1.25 9.56
N HIS A 199 -0.26 -1.93 8.95
CA HIS A 199 -1.40 -1.32 8.28
C HIS A 199 -2.71 -1.89 8.80
N GLY A 200 -3.69 -1.01 9.05
CA GLY A 200 -5.03 -1.42 9.42
C GLY A 200 -6.01 -0.25 9.57
N LYS A 201 -7.29 -0.51 9.32
CA LYS A 201 -8.36 0.53 9.46
C LYS A 201 -8.57 0.99 10.91
N LYS A 202 -8.26 0.13 11.90
CA LYS A 202 -8.48 0.36 13.34
C LYS A 202 -7.21 0.13 14.16
N ILE A 203 -6.05 0.41 13.60
CA ILE A 203 -4.75 0.13 14.23
C ILE A 203 -4.35 1.19 15.27
N VAL A 204 -5.05 2.34 15.26
CA VAL A 204 -4.91 3.45 16.22
C VAL A 204 -6.22 3.78 16.88
#